data_a588730f9fae5080390184a1b25aa8b6
#
_entry.id   a588730f9fae5080390184a1b25aa8b6
#
_cell.length_a   1.000
_cell.length_b   1.000
_cell.length_c   1.000
_cell.angle_alpha   90.00
_cell.angle_beta   90.00
_cell.angle_gamma   90.00
#
_symmetry.space_group_name_H-M   'P 1'
#
loop_
_entity.id
_entity.type
_entity.pdbx_description
1 polymer ?
#
loop_
_entity_poly.entity_id
_entity_poly.type
_entity_poly.pdbx_seq_one_letter_code
_entity_poly.pdbx_strand_id
1 'polypeptide(L)'
;MARKNKLERLETINHEGHRYSEFALFVVKNRVGFGDGTQEDISIQVVAESDADAKRVARDILYNEDGFRVSDVFEQETAEAESFWMEEF
;
A
#
# COMPACT_ATOMS: atom_id res chain seq x y z
N MET A 1 8.30 -11.64 14.53
CA MET A 1 8.35 -12.30 13.22
C MET A 1 8.26 -11.25 12.12
N ALA A 2 9.15 -11.34 11.18
CA ALA A 2 9.04 -10.48 10.02
C ALA A 2 7.77 -10.85 9.26
N ARG A 3 6.88 -9.89 9.05
CA ARG A 3 5.71 -10.13 8.23
C ARG A 3 6.14 -10.32 6.79
N LYS A 4 5.65 -11.38 6.17
CA LYS A 4 5.92 -11.58 4.76
C LYS A 4 5.23 -10.49 3.96
N ASN A 5 6.00 -9.73 3.23
CA ASN A 5 5.48 -8.69 2.37
C ASN A 5 4.76 -9.32 1.19
N LYS A 6 3.60 -8.80 0.84
CA LYS A 6 2.88 -9.26 -0.33
C LYS A 6 3.66 -9.08 -1.61
N LEU A 7 4.56 -8.13 -1.66
CA LEU A 7 5.46 -7.95 -2.81
C LEU A 7 6.26 -9.21 -3.12
N GLU A 8 6.55 -10.05 -2.13
CA GLU A 8 7.26 -11.31 -2.32
C GLU A 8 6.45 -12.37 -3.05
N ARG A 9 5.14 -12.16 -3.19
CA ARG A 9 4.24 -13.11 -3.83
C ARG A 9 3.80 -12.68 -5.21
N LEU A 10 4.42 -11.65 -5.74
CA LEU A 10 4.11 -11.17 -7.08
C LEU A 10 4.54 -12.18 -8.11
N GLU A 11 3.81 -12.23 -9.23
CA GLU A 11 4.25 -12.98 -10.37
C GLU A 11 5.56 -12.37 -10.88
N THR A 12 6.48 -13.25 -11.26
CA THR A 12 7.77 -12.83 -11.80
C THR A 12 7.92 -13.32 -13.21
N ILE A 13 8.63 -12.55 -14.00
CA ILE A 13 8.97 -12.91 -15.37
C ILE A 13 10.46 -13.14 -15.43
N ASN A 14 10.86 -14.29 -16.00
CA ASN A 14 12.27 -14.54 -16.30
C ASN A 14 12.63 -13.82 -17.58
N HIS A 15 13.70 -13.06 -17.51
CA HIS A 15 14.24 -12.38 -18.67
C HIS A 15 15.77 -12.49 -18.63
N GLU A 16 16.33 -13.23 -19.57
CA GLU A 16 17.79 -13.45 -19.67
C GLU A 16 18.40 -13.91 -18.34
N GLY A 17 17.73 -14.84 -17.66
CA GLY A 17 18.21 -15.41 -16.41
C GLY A 17 17.95 -14.58 -15.17
N HIS A 18 17.32 -13.41 -15.30
CA HIS A 18 16.93 -12.58 -14.21
C HIS A 18 15.41 -12.65 -14.01
N ARG A 19 14.99 -12.48 -12.79
CA ARG A 19 13.57 -12.50 -12.44
C ARG A 19 13.10 -11.07 -12.18
N TYR A 20 11.96 -10.74 -12.73
CA TYR A 20 11.37 -9.40 -12.60
C TYR A 20 9.98 -9.50 -12.04
N SER A 21 9.64 -8.59 -11.16
CA SER A 21 8.30 -8.46 -10.60
C SER A 21 7.72 -7.10 -10.97
N GLU A 22 6.46 -7.11 -11.33
CA GLU A 22 5.73 -5.89 -11.62
C GLU A 22 5.20 -5.26 -10.34
N PHE A 23 5.47 -3.98 -10.17
CA PHE A 23 5.01 -3.17 -9.05
C PHE A 23 4.38 -1.90 -9.59
N ALA A 24 3.57 -1.28 -8.77
CA ALA A 24 3.07 0.04 -9.06
C ALA A 24 3.19 0.93 -7.83
N LEU A 25 3.41 2.20 -8.07
CA LEU A 25 3.33 3.20 -7.02
C LEU A 25 1.88 3.67 -6.95
N PHE A 26 1.24 3.41 -5.82
CA PHE A 26 -0.12 3.86 -5.56
C PHE A 26 -0.11 5.03 -4.60
N VAL A 27 -1.00 5.96 -4.84
CA VAL A 27 -1.35 6.98 -3.85
C VAL A 27 -2.66 6.52 -3.24
N VAL A 28 -2.65 6.24 -1.95
CA VAL A 28 -3.83 5.83 -1.21
C VAL A 28 -4.32 7.01 -0.39
N LYS A 29 -5.49 7.53 -0.74
CA LYS A 29 -6.13 8.60 0.00
C LYS A 29 -7.07 7.98 1.02
N ASN A 30 -6.83 8.27 2.29
CA ASN A 30 -7.58 7.71 3.40
C ASN A 30 -8.36 8.80 4.09
N ARG A 31 -9.67 8.62 4.22
CA ARG A 31 -10.49 9.50 5.04
C ARG A 31 -10.47 9.00 6.46
N VAL A 32 -9.95 9.81 7.36
CA VAL A 32 -9.80 9.46 8.77
C VAL A 32 -10.61 10.42 9.63
N GLY A 33 -11.10 9.90 10.75
CA GLY A 33 -11.82 10.68 11.73
C GLY A 33 -11.00 10.88 12.99
N PHE A 34 -11.23 12.00 13.63
CA PHE A 34 -10.67 12.31 14.94
C PHE A 34 -11.79 12.27 15.97
N GLY A 35 -11.44 11.98 17.20
CA GLY A 35 -12.44 11.81 18.27
C GLY A 35 -13.30 13.04 18.56
N ASP A 36 -12.97 14.19 17.97
CA ASP A 36 -13.73 15.41 18.14
C ASP A 36 -14.78 15.63 17.03
N GLY A 37 -14.96 14.66 16.14
CA GLY A 37 -15.93 14.75 15.05
C GLY A 37 -15.39 15.33 13.74
N THR A 38 -14.13 15.73 13.72
CA THR A 38 -13.50 16.20 12.48
C THR A 38 -12.99 15.03 11.64
N GLN A 39 -12.85 15.26 10.33
CA GLN A 39 -12.32 14.30 9.38
C GLN A 39 -11.31 14.97 8.47
N GLU A 40 -10.30 14.20 8.06
CA GLU A 40 -9.30 14.67 7.11
C GLU A 40 -8.95 13.55 6.14
N ASP A 41 -8.41 13.93 4.99
CA ASP A 41 -7.87 12.98 4.03
C ASP A 41 -6.35 12.95 4.21
N ILE A 42 -5.82 11.73 4.39
CA ILE A 42 -4.39 11.50 4.49
C ILE A 42 -3.98 10.65 3.30
N SER A 43 -3.05 11.15 2.50
CA SER A 43 -2.53 10.42 1.34
C SER A 43 -1.22 9.74 1.70
N ILE A 44 -1.11 8.46 1.38
CA ILE A 44 0.08 7.65 1.63
C ILE A 44 0.51 7.01 0.32
N GLN A 45 1.77 7.14 -0.02
CA GLN A 45 2.33 6.49 -1.21
C GLN A 45 2.79 5.08 -0.84
N VAL A 46 2.38 4.11 -1.64
CA VAL A 46 2.69 2.69 -1.39
C VAL A 46 3.12 2.03 -2.68
N VAL A 47 4.24 1.34 -2.64
CA VAL A 47 4.66 0.45 -3.73
C VAL A 47 4.07 -0.93 -3.46
N ALA A 48 3.21 -1.40 -4.35
CA ALA A 48 2.49 -2.64 -4.15
C ALA A 48 2.14 -3.29 -5.49
N GLU A 49 1.69 -4.53 -5.44
CA GLU A 49 1.29 -5.25 -6.66
C GLU A 49 -0.13 -4.91 -7.10
N SER A 50 -0.95 -4.47 -6.17
CA SER A 50 -2.36 -4.20 -6.45
C SER A 50 -2.87 -3.08 -5.56
N ASP A 51 -4.01 -2.51 -5.95
CA ASP A 51 -4.66 -1.49 -5.14
C ASP A 51 -5.12 -2.03 -3.79
N ALA A 52 -5.57 -3.28 -3.74
CA ALA A 52 -5.97 -3.92 -2.50
C ALA A 52 -4.79 -4.02 -1.52
N ASP A 53 -3.61 -4.39 -2.01
CA ASP A 53 -2.41 -4.44 -1.20
C ASP A 53 -1.98 -3.05 -0.74
N ALA A 54 -2.05 -2.08 -1.64
CA ALA A 54 -1.72 -0.70 -1.30
C ALA A 54 -2.61 -0.19 -0.18
N LYS A 55 -3.91 -0.45 -0.26
CA LYS A 55 -4.86 -0.06 0.78
C LYS A 55 -4.53 -0.72 2.12
N ARG A 56 -4.19 -2.01 2.09
CA ARG A 56 -3.85 -2.75 3.30
C ARG A 56 -2.60 -2.18 3.96
N VAL A 57 -1.56 -1.93 3.18
CA VAL A 57 -0.32 -1.35 3.70
C VAL A 57 -0.57 0.04 4.27
N ALA A 58 -1.35 0.85 3.59
CA ALA A 58 -1.70 2.18 4.07
C ALA A 58 -2.46 2.11 5.41
N ARG A 59 -3.41 1.17 5.56
CA ARG A 59 -4.10 0.96 6.84
C ARG A 59 -3.14 0.57 7.94
N ASP A 60 -2.21 -0.34 7.65
CA ASP A 60 -1.22 -0.77 8.63
C ASP A 60 -0.39 0.41 9.13
N ILE A 61 -0.02 1.32 8.24
CA ILE A 61 0.72 2.53 8.61
C ILE A 61 -0.14 3.41 9.51
N LEU A 62 -1.39 3.65 9.15
CA LEU A 62 -2.29 4.47 9.94
C LEU A 62 -2.50 3.90 11.34
N TYR A 63 -2.68 2.59 11.47
CA TYR A 63 -2.92 1.95 12.75
C TYR A 63 -1.66 1.88 13.61
N ASN A 64 -0.54 1.49 13.03
CA ASN A 64 0.67 1.16 13.77
C ASN A 64 1.61 2.34 13.98
N GLU A 65 1.67 3.25 13.03
CA GLU A 65 2.57 4.40 13.11
C GLU A 65 1.86 5.67 13.53
N ASP A 66 0.65 5.89 13.03
CA ASP A 66 -0.10 7.12 13.30
C ASP A 66 -1.10 6.98 14.46
N GLY A 67 -1.32 5.75 14.93
CA GLY A 67 -2.14 5.52 16.11
C GLY A 67 -3.65 5.58 15.88
N PHE A 68 -4.11 5.54 14.64
CA PHE A 68 -5.55 5.50 14.36
C PHE A 68 -6.12 4.13 14.72
N ARG A 69 -7.40 4.11 15.09
CA ARG A 69 -8.14 2.88 15.30
C ARG A 69 -8.77 2.45 13.97
N VAL A 70 -9.12 1.17 13.89
CA VAL A 70 -9.82 0.64 12.72
C VAL A 70 -11.09 1.44 12.42
N SER A 71 -11.82 1.82 13.46
CA SER A 71 -13.06 2.60 13.31
C SER A 71 -12.85 4.05 12.87
N ASP A 72 -11.62 4.55 12.92
CA ASP A 72 -11.31 5.92 12.52
C ASP A 72 -11.03 6.06 11.02
N VAL A 73 -10.80 4.96 10.33
CA VAL A 73 -10.53 4.97 8.89
C VAL A 73 -11.81 4.62 8.15
N PHE A 74 -12.42 5.59 7.50
CA PHE A 74 -13.75 5.43 6.91
C PHE A 74 -13.74 5.01 5.47
N GLU A 75 -12.76 5.48 4.71
CA GLU A 75 -12.78 5.35 3.27
C GLU A 75 -11.36 5.36 2.74
N GLN A 76 -11.11 4.56 1.71
CA GLN A 76 -9.83 4.55 1.03
C GLN A 76 -10.06 4.57 -0.47
N GLU A 77 -9.30 5.40 -1.17
CA GLU A 77 -9.27 5.45 -2.62
C GLU A 77 -7.84 5.34 -3.10
N THR A 78 -7.62 4.58 -4.15
CA THR A 78 -6.29 4.44 -4.73
C THR A 78 -6.23 5.06 -6.12
N ALA A 79 -5.05 5.60 -6.43
CA ALA A 79 -4.71 6.01 -7.78
C ALA A 79 -3.33 5.47 -8.09
N GLU A 80 -3.18 4.80 -9.21
CA GLU A 80 -1.88 4.33 -9.65
C GLU A 80 -1.12 5.50 -10.27
N ALA A 81 0.06 5.79 -9.72
CA ALA A 81 0.90 6.89 -10.17
C ALA A 81 1.95 6.42 -11.17
N GLU A 82 2.50 5.23 -10.98
CA GLU A 82 3.57 4.72 -11.81
C GLU A 82 3.67 3.21 -11.68
N SER A 83 3.88 2.52 -12.81
CA SER A 83 4.17 1.09 -12.83
C SER A 83 5.62 0.88 -13.25
N PHE A 84 6.26 -0.11 -12.68
CA PHE A 84 7.65 -0.41 -12.96
C PHE A 84 7.96 -1.87 -12.65
N TRP A 85 9.09 -2.32 -13.20
CA TRP A 85 9.59 -3.67 -12.96
C TRP A 85 10.79 -3.59 -12.03
N MET A 86 10.83 -4.50 -11.08
CA MET A 86 11.99 -4.65 -10.19
C MET A 86 12.61 -6.00 -10.43
N GLU A 87 13.93 -6.02 -10.56
CA GLU A 87 14.68 -7.27 -10.68
C GLU A 87 14.75 -7.96 -9.33
N GLU A 88 14.48 -9.26 -9.32
CA GLU A 88 14.60 -10.10 -8.14
C GLU A 88 15.72 -11.12 -8.31
N PHE A 89 16.39 -11.42 -7.23
CA PHE A 89 17.43 -12.43 -7.19
C PHE A 89 17.11 -13.53 -6.17
#